data_500a93852c843691bfe8863ec771a89b
#
_entry.id   500a93852c843691bfe8863ec771a89b
#
_cell.length_a   1.000
_cell.length_b   1.000
_cell.length_c   1.000
_cell.angle_alpha   90.00
_cell.angle_beta   90.00
_cell.angle_gamma   90.00
#
_symmetry.space_group_name_H-M   'P 1'
#
loop_
_entity.id
_entity.type
_entity.pdbx_description
1 polymer ?
#
loop_
_entity_poly.entity_id
_entity_poly.type
_entity_poly.pdbx_seq_one_letter_code
_entity_poly.pdbx_strand_id
1 'polypeptide(L)'
;MKFLRTAATFLLILTLTLAFSSVGLAKGKGKRDRVREQVKWEVVPEPVQATITDKAAGGKIIGIEKETRRGEVTYEAEVRRTDSKVISIEVAESGKLISVEEETSVVDDSD
;
A
#
# COMPACT_ATOMS: atom_id res chain seq x y z
N MET A 1 3.44 12.21 16.22
CA MET A 1 2.12 12.53 15.75
C MET A 1 1.81 11.96 14.40
N LYS A 2 2.70 12.17 13.46
CA LYS A 2 2.44 11.65 12.13
C LYS A 2 2.35 10.15 12.09
N PHE A 3 3.05 9.49 12.97
CA PHE A 3 2.96 8.05 13.02
C PHE A 3 1.55 7.58 13.29
N LEU A 4 0.93 8.24 14.24
CA LEU A 4 -0.40 7.85 14.64
C LEU A 4 -1.38 8.02 13.50
N ARG A 5 -1.18 9.06 12.74
CA ARG A 5 -2.07 9.28 11.62
C ARG A 5 -1.96 8.18 10.61
N THR A 6 -0.72 7.80 10.32
CA THR A 6 -0.50 6.75 9.34
C THR A 6 -1.14 5.46 9.79
N ALA A 7 -0.94 5.14 11.06
CA ALA A 7 -1.51 3.92 11.58
C ALA A 7 -3.02 3.96 11.52
N ALA A 8 -3.57 5.11 11.84
CA ALA A 8 -5.01 5.26 11.82
C ALA A 8 -5.54 5.09 10.41
N THR A 9 -4.80 5.59 9.45
CA THR A 9 -5.22 5.48 8.07
C THR A 9 -5.30 4.03 7.63
N PHE A 10 -4.30 3.26 7.99
CA PHE A 10 -4.31 1.86 7.63
C PHE A 10 -5.46 1.14 8.30
N LEU A 11 -5.68 1.46 9.54
CA LEU A 11 -6.75 0.83 10.27
C LEU A 11 -8.08 1.16 9.62
N LEU A 12 -8.22 2.39 9.20
CA LEU A 12 -9.44 2.82 8.56
C LEU A 12 -9.67 2.08 7.26
N ILE A 13 -8.60 1.89 6.51
CA ILE A 13 -8.70 1.20 5.25
C ILE A 13 -9.17 -0.22 5.46
N LEU A 14 -8.65 -0.85 6.48
CA LEU A 14 -9.02 -2.22 6.78
C LEU A 14 -10.49 -2.31 7.11
N THR A 15 -10.96 -1.38 7.90
CA THR A 15 -12.35 -1.36 8.28
C THR A 15 -13.23 -1.17 7.07
N LEU A 16 -12.81 -0.27 6.23
CA LEU A 16 -13.57 0.04 5.05
C LEU A 16 -13.65 -1.18 4.14
N THR A 17 -12.57 -1.93 4.10
CA THR A 17 -12.54 -3.11 3.25
C THR A 17 -13.60 -4.11 3.66
N LEU A 18 -13.74 -4.30 4.94
CA LEU A 18 -14.73 -5.22 5.43
C LEU A 18 -16.13 -4.76 5.06
N ALA A 19 -16.39 -3.51 5.31
CA ALA A 19 -17.71 -2.97 5.01
C ALA A 19 -17.97 -3.07 3.52
N PHE A 20 -16.93 -2.79 2.77
CA PHE A 20 -17.06 -2.80 1.34
C PHE A 20 -17.37 -4.18 0.80
N SER A 21 -16.72 -5.20 1.34
CA SER A 21 -16.94 -6.52 0.81
C SER A 21 -18.39 -6.96 0.98
N SER A 22 -18.99 -6.59 2.06
CA SER A 22 -20.37 -7.00 2.23
C SER A 22 -21.30 -6.24 1.29
N VAL A 23 -21.00 -5.00 1.03
CA VAL A 23 -21.80 -4.22 0.12
C VAL A 23 -21.51 -4.55 -1.33
N GLY A 24 -20.24 -4.77 -1.61
CA GLY A 24 -19.83 -5.02 -2.95
C GLY A 24 -20.52 -6.19 -3.59
N LEU A 25 -20.82 -7.18 -2.77
CA LEU A 25 -21.47 -8.36 -3.29
C LEU A 25 -22.78 -8.02 -3.94
N ALA A 26 -23.47 -7.07 -3.38
CA ALA A 26 -24.77 -6.75 -3.89
C ALA A 26 -24.74 -6.19 -5.29
N LYS A 27 -23.76 -5.40 -5.58
CA LYS A 27 -23.71 -4.75 -6.88
C LYS A 27 -22.96 -5.48 -7.94
N GLY A 28 -21.75 -5.88 -7.63
CA GLY A 28 -20.99 -6.59 -8.61
C GLY A 28 -20.66 -5.80 -9.85
N LYS A 29 -20.44 -4.52 -9.72
CA LYS A 29 -20.10 -3.72 -10.88
C LYS A 29 -18.65 -3.79 -11.21
N GLY A 30 -18.28 -3.36 -12.38
CA GLY A 30 -16.92 -3.39 -12.84
C GLY A 30 -15.94 -2.72 -11.91
N LYS A 31 -16.34 -1.65 -11.29
CA LYS A 31 -15.46 -0.96 -10.40
C LYS A 31 -15.05 -1.81 -9.24
N ARG A 32 -15.82 -2.80 -8.95
CA ARG A 32 -15.56 -3.63 -7.79
C ARG A 32 -14.49 -4.66 -8.05
N ASP A 33 -13.93 -4.65 -9.25
CA ASP A 33 -12.91 -5.60 -9.55
C ASP A 33 -11.62 -5.33 -8.80
N ARG A 34 -11.58 -4.25 -8.07
CA ARG A 34 -10.40 -3.90 -7.33
C ARG A 34 -10.56 -4.27 -5.87
N VAL A 35 -9.68 -5.10 -5.38
CA VAL A 35 -9.68 -5.50 -3.99
C VAL A 35 -8.34 -5.17 -3.38
N ARG A 36 -8.35 -4.54 -2.22
CA ARG A 36 -7.14 -4.20 -1.51
C ARG A 36 -7.15 -4.86 -0.15
N GLU A 37 -6.01 -5.36 0.26
CA GLU A 37 -5.90 -5.94 1.59
C GLU A 37 -4.50 -5.73 2.11
N GLN A 38 -4.40 -5.52 3.40
CA GLN A 38 -3.11 -5.39 4.01
C GLN A 38 -2.52 -6.76 4.20
N VAL A 39 -1.24 -6.89 3.95
CA VAL A 39 -0.60 -8.18 4.08
C VAL A 39 0.68 -8.03 4.87
N LYS A 40 1.15 -9.15 5.39
CA LYS A 40 2.39 -9.14 6.14
C LYS A 40 3.54 -9.39 5.20
N TRP A 41 4.70 -8.94 5.62
CA TRP A 41 5.89 -9.09 4.81
C TRP A 41 6.13 -10.53 4.41
N GLU A 42 5.85 -11.45 5.32
CA GLU A 42 6.13 -12.85 5.07
C GLU A 42 5.37 -13.45 3.91
N VAL A 43 4.23 -12.91 3.59
CA VAL A 43 3.45 -13.45 2.49
C VAL A 43 3.70 -12.76 1.17
N VAL A 44 4.58 -11.77 1.16
CA VAL A 44 4.89 -11.06 -0.07
C VAL A 44 5.87 -11.91 -0.89
N PRO A 45 5.61 -12.09 -2.19
CA PRO A 45 6.52 -12.90 -3.01
C PRO A 45 7.94 -12.39 -2.97
N GLU A 46 8.90 -13.32 -3.03
CA GLU A 46 10.30 -12.92 -2.94
C GLU A 46 10.73 -11.87 -3.97
N PRO A 47 10.33 -11.99 -5.21
CA PRO A 47 10.76 -10.96 -6.17
C PRO A 47 10.24 -9.58 -5.79
N VAL A 48 9.04 -9.53 -5.21
CA VAL A 48 8.47 -8.27 -4.78
C VAL A 48 9.23 -7.76 -3.57
N GLN A 49 9.55 -8.65 -2.64
CA GLN A 49 10.32 -8.26 -1.47
C GLN A 49 11.67 -7.66 -1.88
N ALA A 50 12.30 -8.27 -2.86
CA ALA A 50 13.61 -7.78 -3.30
C ALA A 50 13.51 -6.37 -3.85
N THR A 51 12.50 -6.11 -4.65
CA THR A 51 12.34 -4.79 -5.22
C THR A 51 12.00 -3.76 -4.16
N ILE A 52 11.13 -4.12 -3.23
CA ILE A 52 10.77 -3.20 -2.17
C ILE A 52 12.00 -2.87 -1.32
N THR A 53 12.77 -3.90 -0.98
CA THR A 53 13.96 -3.69 -0.16
C THR A 53 14.94 -2.77 -0.87
N ASP A 54 15.11 -2.99 -2.15
CA ASP A 54 16.02 -2.17 -2.93
C ASP A 54 15.59 -0.72 -2.93
N LYS A 55 14.32 -0.48 -3.18
CA LYS A 55 13.83 0.89 -3.27
C LYS A 55 13.67 1.55 -1.91
N ALA A 56 13.49 0.76 -0.88
CA ALA A 56 13.39 1.32 0.46
C ALA A 56 14.72 1.90 0.92
N ALA A 57 15.81 1.38 0.37
CA ALA A 57 17.13 1.94 0.65
C ALA A 57 17.39 2.17 2.13
N GLY A 58 17.11 1.15 2.93
CA GLY A 58 17.37 1.28 4.36
C GLY A 58 16.23 1.89 5.14
N GLY A 59 15.18 2.31 4.48
CA GLY A 59 14.06 2.87 5.18
C GLY A 59 13.24 1.79 5.86
N LYS A 60 12.25 2.23 6.61
CA LYS A 60 11.41 1.33 7.36
C LYS A 60 10.09 1.12 6.64
N ILE A 61 9.73 -0.13 6.43
CA ILE A 61 8.45 -0.45 5.79
C ILE A 61 7.37 -0.30 6.85
N ILE A 62 6.42 0.58 6.61
CA ILE A 62 5.38 0.83 7.59
C ILE A 62 4.04 0.23 7.19
N GLY A 63 3.94 -0.31 6.00
CA GLY A 63 2.72 -1.00 5.60
C GLY A 63 2.84 -1.56 4.22
N ILE A 64 2.11 -2.63 3.94
CA ILE A 64 2.09 -3.23 2.62
C ILE A 64 0.66 -3.60 2.29
N GLU A 65 0.22 -3.23 1.09
CA GLU A 65 -1.09 -3.59 0.60
C GLU A 65 -0.95 -4.43 -0.65
N LYS A 66 -1.80 -5.43 -0.76
CA LYS A 66 -1.89 -6.23 -1.95
C LYS A 66 -3.15 -5.79 -2.67
N GLU A 67 -3.02 -5.39 -3.91
CA GLU A 67 -4.16 -4.97 -4.69
C GLU A 67 -4.39 -5.94 -5.82
N THR A 68 -5.61 -6.42 -5.95
CA THR A 68 -5.99 -7.30 -7.05
C THR A 68 -6.99 -6.53 -7.88
N ARG A 69 -6.67 -6.34 -9.14
CA ARG A 69 -7.57 -5.66 -10.04
C ARG A 69 -7.70 -6.48 -11.30
N ARG A 70 -8.90 -6.98 -11.55
CA ARG A 70 -9.15 -7.79 -12.74
C ARG A 70 -8.16 -8.94 -12.84
N GLY A 71 -7.91 -9.57 -11.72
CA GLY A 71 -7.01 -10.71 -11.70
C GLY A 71 -5.55 -10.37 -11.66
N GLU A 72 -5.22 -9.10 -11.80
CA GLU A 72 -3.83 -8.70 -11.79
C GLU A 72 -3.45 -8.23 -10.40
N VAL A 73 -2.35 -8.73 -9.89
CA VAL A 73 -1.92 -8.46 -8.54
C VAL A 73 -0.74 -7.51 -8.51
N THR A 74 -0.84 -6.48 -7.68
CA THR A 74 0.29 -5.61 -7.43
C THR A 74 0.41 -5.42 -5.93
N TYR A 75 1.58 -4.99 -5.50
CA TYR A 75 1.84 -4.73 -4.09
C TYR A 75 2.30 -3.30 -3.94
N GLU A 76 1.83 -2.66 -2.90
CA GLU A 76 2.24 -1.29 -2.64
C GLU A 76 2.80 -1.23 -1.23
N ALA A 77 4.04 -0.81 -1.10
CA ALA A 77 4.69 -0.71 0.19
C ALA A 77 4.85 0.75 0.55
N GLU A 78 4.50 1.09 1.76
CA GLU A 78 4.71 2.43 2.27
C GLU A 78 5.95 2.40 3.13
N VAL A 79 6.91 3.24 2.82
CA VAL A 79 8.20 3.21 3.46
C VAL A 79 8.58 4.58 4.01
N ARG A 80 9.03 4.60 5.25
CA ARG A 80 9.58 5.82 5.81
C ARG A 80 11.07 5.79 5.59
N ARG A 81 11.54 6.72 4.81
CA ARG A 81 12.94 6.77 4.48
C ARG A 81 13.75 7.31 5.64
N THR A 82 15.07 7.17 5.51
CA THR A 82 15.94 7.63 6.57
C THR A 82 15.88 9.14 6.72
N ASP A 83 15.44 9.85 5.70
CA ASP A 83 15.30 11.30 5.79
C ASP A 83 13.91 11.68 6.27
N SER A 84 13.16 10.74 6.78
CA SER A 84 11.83 10.95 7.35
C SER A 84 10.74 11.13 6.31
N LYS A 85 11.07 11.12 5.06
CA LYS A 85 10.04 11.22 4.05
C LYS A 85 9.40 9.86 3.84
N VAL A 86 8.15 9.87 3.44
CA VAL A 86 7.42 8.65 3.21
C VAL A 86 7.21 8.46 1.72
N ILE A 87 7.51 7.28 1.23
CA ILE A 87 7.31 6.99 -0.18
C ILE A 87 6.42 5.78 -0.33
N SER A 88 5.77 5.68 -1.47
CA SER A 88 4.97 4.52 -1.84
C SER A 88 5.67 3.83 -2.99
N ILE A 89 5.90 2.54 -2.82
CA ILE A 89 6.57 1.75 -3.84
C ILE A 89 5.57 0.76 -4.37
N GLU A 90 5.28 0.83 -5.65
CA GLU A 90 4.32 -0.10 -6.25
C GLU A 90 5.06 -1.08 -7.11
N VAL A 91 4.81 -2.37 -6.89
CA VAL A 91 5.54 -3.44 -7.54
C VAL A 91 4.58 -4.48 -8.07
N ALA A 92 4.80 -4.94 -9.29
CA ALA A 92 4.00 -6.01 -9.85
C ALA A 92 4.32 -7.31 -9.14
N GLU A 93 3.43 -8.26 -9.24
CA GLU A 93 3.62 -9.54 -8.57
C GLU A 93 4.92 -10.22 -9.01
N SER A 94 5.37 -9.94 -10.21
CA SER A 94 6.60 -10.53 -10.71
C SER A 94 7.86 -9.88 -10.12
N GLY A 95 7.69 -8.80 -9.39
CA GLY A 95 8.82 -8.07 -8.87
C GLY A 95 9.17 -6.85 -9.68
N LYS A 96 8.47 -6.62 -10.77
CA LYS A 96 8.78 -5.49 -11.62
C LYS A 96 8.31 -4.20 -10.95
N LEU A 97 9.19 -3.22 -10.87
CA LEU A 97 8.83 -1.95 -10.27
C LEU A 97 7.85 -1.20 -11.16
N ILE A 98 6.76 -0.74 -10.58
CA ILE A 98 5.79 0.04 -11.32
C ILE A 98 5.98 1.52 -11.06
N SER A 99 6.11 1.92 -9.81
CA SER A 99 6.29 3.32 -9.51
C SER A 99 6.81 3.53 -8.11
N VAL A 100 7.43 4.66 -7.91
CA VAL A 100 7.85 5.11 -6.58
C VAL A 100 7.38 6.54 -6.47
N GLU A 101 6.54 6.81 -5.49
CA GLU A 101 6.01 8.14 -5.33
C GLU A 101 6.27 8.65 -3.93
N GLU A 102 6.62 9.89 -3.83
CA GLU A 102 6.86 10.50 -2.54
C GLU A 102 5.55 11.08 -2.05
N GLU A 103 5.16 10.73 -0.85
CA GLU A 103 3.93 11.28 -0.31
C GLU A 103 4.24 12.64 0.22
N THR A 104 3.69 13.64 -0.40
CA THR A 104 3.88 14.98 0.07
C THR A 104 2.89 15.17 1.18
N SER A 105 3.36 15.46 2.30
CA SER A 105 2.44 15.79 3.35
C SER A 105 2.07 17.21 3.12
N VAL A 106 1.22 17.35 2.23
CA VAL A 106 0.70 18.62 1.88
C VAL A 106 0.32 19.41 3.05
N VAL A 107 0.01 18.73 4.04
CA VAL A 107 -0.39 19.39 5.22
C VAL A 107 0.50 20.47 5.67
N ASP A 108 1.74 20.33 5.41
CA ASP A 108 2.66 21.29 5.87
C ASP A 108 2.40 22.63 5.36
N ASP A 109 1.85 22.69 4.24
CA ASP A 109 1.67 23.96 3.65
C ASP A 109 0.72 24.77 4.37
N SER A 110 -0.09 24.15 5.09
CA SER A 110 -1.12 24.91 5.70
C SER A 110 -0.57 25.93 6.64
N ASP A 111 0.63 25.84 7.03
CA ASP A 111 1.04 26.85 7.93
C ASP A 111 1.35 28.16 7.37
#